data_7f96e983b9f3138d0aa2d5b8015f6847
#
_entry.id   7f96e983b9f3138d0aa2d5b8015f6847
#
_cell.length_a   1.000
_cell.length_b   1.000
_cell.length_c   1.000
_cell.angle_alpha   90.00
_cell.angle_beta   90.00
_cell.angle_gamma   90.00
#
_symmetry.space_group_name_H-M   'P 1'
#
loop_
_entity.id
_entity.type
_entity.pdbx_description
1 polymer ?
#
loop_
_entity_poly.entity_id
_entity_poly.type
_entity_poly.pdbx_seq_one_letter_code
_entity_poly.pdbx_strand_id
1 'polypeptide(L)'
;MTLTLVALFGGLGSVVRYLLEYAVRRRHPVARPWATVLANALGCLAAGWITYRLTGPSDVRLHTIALTGFCGGLTTFSSAFAVPALLQREHHWGYAAALVVATPVVCVAAFALGGSL
;
A
#
# COMPACT_ATOMS: atom_id res chain seq x y z
N MET A 1 13.85 7.30 -19.75
CA MET A 1 13.67 8.38 -18.75
C MET A 1 12.48 8.10 -17.82
N THR A 2 11.29 7.88 -18.35
CA THR A 2 10.11 7.53 -17.53
C THR A 2 10.33 6.28 -16.69
N LEU A 3 10.90 5.23 -17.28
CA LEU A 3 11.19 3.97 -16.57
C LEU A 3 12.17 4.19 -15.40
N THR A 4 13.19 5.01 -15.60
CA THR A 4 14.15 5.37 -14.55
C THR A 4 13.46 6.08 -13.40
N LEU A 5 12.57 7.04 -13.70
CA LEU A 5 11.80 7.77 -12.71
C LEU A 5 10.82 6.85 -11.97
N VAL A 6 10.16 5.94 -12.68
CA VAL A 6 9.31 4.92 -12.06
C VAL A 6 10.11 4.07 -11.07
N ALA A 7 11.31 3.65 -11.45
CA ALA A 7 12.18 2.86 -10.56
C ALA A 7 12.61 3.65 -9.32
N LEU A 8 13.00 4.91 -9.50
CA LEU A 8 13.42 5.78 -8.38
C LEU A 8 12.26 6.05 -7.42
N PHE A 9 11.09 6.42 -7.94
CA PHE A 9 9.92 6.65 -7.11
C PHE A 9 9.38 5.36 -6.49
N GLY A 10 9.54 4.22 -7.16
CA GLY A 10 9.25 2.91 -6.59
C GLY A 10 10.14 2.59 -5.39
N GLY A 11 11.42 2.86 -5.51
CA GLY A 11 12.36 2.77 -4.39
C GLY A 11 11.97 3.68 -3.25
N LEU A 12 11.60 4.93 -3.55
CA LEU A 12 11.16 5.90 -2.54
C LEU A 12 9.87 5.41 -1.84
N GLY A 13 8.89 4.91 -2.59
CA GLY A 13 7.68 4.33 -2.03
C GLY A 13 7.97 3.15 -1.10
N SER A 14 8.92 2.30 -1.47
CA SER A 14 9.35 1.16 -0.64
C SER A 14 10.03 1.61 0.65
N VAL A 15 10.82 2.68 0.61
CA VAL A 15 11.44 3.27 1.80
C VAL A 15 10.37 3.84 2.73
N VAL A 16 9.41 4.58 2.18
CA VAL A 16 8.28 5.13 2.96
C VAL A 16 7.49 4.00 3.63
N ARG A 17 7.20 2.93 2.89
CA ARG A 17 6.54 1.74 3.46
C ARG A 17 7.34 1.14 4.61
N TYR A 18 8.63 0.95 4.42
CA TYR A 18 9.51 0.40 5.47
C TYR A 18 9.46 1.28 6.73
N LEU A 19 9.61 2.58 6.58
CA LEU A 19 9.59 3.52 7.70
C LEU A 19 8.24 3.54 8.41
N LEU A 20 7.15 3.47 7.65
CA LEU A 20 5.79 3.42 8.19
C LEU A 20 5.57 2.13 9.00
N GLU A 21 5.94 0.98 8.44
CA GLU A 21 5.84 -0.30 9.13
C GLU A 21 6.73 -0.35 10.37
N TYR A 22 7.93 0.20 10.28
CA TYR A 22 8.85 0.30 11.42
C TYR A 22 8.27 1.16 12.54
N ALA A 23 7.70 2.31 12.22
CA ALA A 23 7.10 3.21 13.20
C ALA A 23 5.91 2.55 13.92
N VAL A 24 5.05 1.87 13.18
CA VAL A 24 3.90 1.15 13.75
C VAL A 24 4.37 0.01 14.65
N ARG A 25 5.33 -0.78 14.20
CA ARG A 25 5.87 -1.91 15.00
C ARG A 25 6.52 -1.44 16.29
N ARG A 26 7.21 -0.31 16.23
CA ARG A 26 7.89 0.25 17.40
C ARG A 26 6.93 0.77 18.46
N ARG A 27 5.86 1.44 18.03
CA ARG A 27 4.86 2.05 18.94
C ARG A 27 3.80 1.07 19.43
N HIS A 28 3.40 0.15 18.55
CA HIS A 28 2.32 -0.80 18.80
C HIS A 28 2.72 -2.21 18.34
N PRO A 29 3.52 -2.95 19.13
CA PRO A 29 3.98 -4.29 18.73
C PRO A 29 2.85 -5.27 18.43
N VAL A 30 1.70 -5.13 19.13
CA VAL A 30 0.51 -5.97 18.91
C VAL A 30 -0.16 -5.67 17.57
N ALA A 31 -0.03 -4.44 17.07
CA ALA A 31 -0.60 -4.03 15.78
C ALA A 31 0.32 -4.31 14.59
N ARG A 32 1.40 -5.06 14.78
CA ARG A 32 2.38 -5.36 13.73
C ARG A 32 1.78 -5.86 12.42
N PRO A 33 0.79 -6.79 12.41
CA PRO A 33 0.18 -7.24 11.16
C PRO A 33 -0.60 -6.14 10.45
N TRP A 34 -1.16 -5.19 11.18
CA TRP A 34 -1.94 -4.08 10.63
C TRP A 34 -1.09 -2.98 9.98
N ALA A 35 0.23 -2.98 10.25
CA ALA A 35 1.15 -2.03 9.60
C ALA A 35 1.14 -2.20 8.07
N THR A 36 1.10 -3.44 7.58
CA THR A 36 1.00 -3.75 6.15
C THR A 36 -0.34 -3.30 5.58
N VAL A 37 -1.44 -3.53 6.29
CA VAL A 37 -2.78 -3.06 5.88
C VAL A 37 -2.78 -1.54 5.77
N LEU A 38 -2.21 -0.84 6.73
CA LEU A 38 -2.11 0.62 6.72
C LEU A 38 -1.29 1.12 5.53
N ALA A 39 -0.12 0.54 5.27
CA ALA A 39 0.71 0.92 4.13
C ALA A 39 -0.03 0.73 2.80
N ASN A 40 -0.70 -0.40 2.63
CA ASN A 40 -1.50 -0.68 1.44
C ASN A 40 -2.69 0.28 1.32
N ALA A 41 -3.37 0.58 2.43
CA ALA A 41 -4.48 1.53 2.45
C ALA A 41 -4.04 2.94 2.03
N LEU A 42 -2.93 3.41 2.55
CA LEU A 42 -2.38 4.73 2.19
C LEU A 42 -1.95 4.78 0.72
N GLY A 43 -1.34 3.71 0.23
CA GLY A 43 -0.98 3.59 -1.19
C GLY A 43 -2.22 3.62 -2.10
N CYS A 44 -3.28 2.90 -1.72
CA CYS A 44 -4.54 2.89 -2.46
C CYS A 44 -5.28 4.24 -2.40
N LEU A 45 -5.25 4.90 -1.25
CA LEU A 45 -5.80 6.25 -1.10
C LEU A 45 -5.11 7.23 -2.06
N ALA A 46 -3.79 7.23 -2.06
CA ALA A 46 -2.99 8.05 -2.96
C ALA A 46 -3.25 7.69 -4.43
N ALA A 47 -3.33 6.40 -4.73
CA ALA A 47 -3.61 5.91 -6.09
C ALA A 47 -4.98 6.39 -6.59
N GLY A 48 -6.00 6.33 -5.75
CA GLY A 48 -7.32 6.85 -6.07
C GLY A 48 -7.30 8.34 -6.36
N TRP A 49 -6.67 9.11 -5.50
CA TRP A 49 -6.52 10.55 -5.68
C TRP A 49 -5.79 10.89 -6.99
N ILE A 50 -4.66 10.23 -7.25
CA ILE A 50 -3.87 10.43 -8.49
C ILE A 50 -4.70 10.09 -9.72
N THR A 51 -5.40 8.95 -9.71
CA THR A 51 -6.18 8.48 -10.84
C THR A 51 -7.28 9.46 -11.24
N TYR A 52 -7.95 10.07 -10.26
CA TYR A 52 -9.06 10.98 -10.53
C TYR A 52 -8.64 12.43 -10.73
N ARG A 53 -7.43 12.80 -10.33
CA ARG A 53 -6.93 14.19 -10.45
C ARG A 53 -6.00 14.40 -11.64
N LEU A 54 -5.17 13.41 -11.96
CA LEU A 54 -4.23 13.50 -13.08
C LEU A 54 -4.81 12.80 -14.31
N THR A 55 -5.83 13.40 -14.92
CA THR A 55 -6.55 12.83 -16.06
C THR A 55 -6.21 13.49 -17.39
N GLY A 56 -5.44 14.57 -17.39
CA GLY A 56 -5.07 15.30 -18.61
C GLY A 56 -4.04 14.55 -19.47
N PRO A 57 -4.07 14.77 -20.81
CA PRO A 57 -3.07 14.16 -21.70
C PRO A 57 -1.63 14.55 -21.37
N SER A 58 -1.41 15.74 -20.81
CA SER A 58 -0.10 16.20 -20.34
C SER A 58 0.36 15.53 -19.06
N ASP A 59 -0.57 14.91 -18.31
CA ASP A 59 -0.28 14.34 -17.00
C ASP A 59 0.05 12.85 -17.04
N VAL A 60 -0.01 12.22 -18.22
CA VAL A 60 0.20 10.77 -18.38
C VAL A 60 1.53 10.32 -17.78
N ARG A 61 2.58 11.07 -18.04
CA ARG A 61 3.92 10.74 -17.50
C ARG A 61 3.97 10.85 -15.99
N LEU A 62 3.46 11.95 -15.44
CA LEU A 62 3.40 12.18 -14.00
C LEU A 62 2.50 11.13 -13.33
N HIS A 63 1.36 10.85 -13.92
CA HIS A 63 0.44 9.80 -13.47
C HIS A 63 1.14 8.44 -13.39
N THR A 64 1.86 8.05 -14.45
CA THR A 64 2.59 6.78 -14.49
C THR A 64 3.68 6.71 -13.41
N ILE A 65 4.46 7.77 -13.25
CA ILE A 65 5.53 7.81 -12.25
C ILE A 65 4.96 7.74 -10.83
N ALA A 66 3.93 8.50 -10.55
CA ALA A 66 3.32 8.56 -9.23
C ALA A 66 2.56 7.26 -8.90
N LEU A 67 1.75 6.78 -9.83
CA LEU A 67 0.92 5.59 -9.60
C LEU A 67 1.74 4.31 -9.63
N THR A 68 2.42 4.05 -10.74
CA THR A 68 3.20 2.81 -10.93
C THR A 68 4.47 2.82 -10.10
N GLY A 69 5.14 3.97 -10.00
CA GLY A 69 6.35 4.11 -9.21
C GLY A 69 6.04 4.19 -7.73
N PHE A 70 5.64 5.34 -7.24
CA PHE A 70 5.52 5.60 -5.80
C PHE A 70 4.46 4.73 -5.12
N CYS A 71 3.22 4.73 -5.63
CA CYS A 71 2.15 3.91 -5.04
C CYS A 71 2.45 2.42 -5.19
N GLY A 72 3.02 2.00 -6.32
CA GLY A 72 3.44 0.62 -6.53
C GLY A 72 4.53 0.17 -5.56
N GLY A 73 5.47 1.05 -5.21
CA GLY A 73 6.49 0.77 -4.20
C GLY A 73 5.95 0.81 -2.77
N LEU A 74 4.99 1.69 -2.51
CA LEU A 74 4.38 1.83 -1.19
C LEU A 74 3.47 0.65 -0.84
N THR A 75 2.73 0.11 -1.82
CA THR A 75 1.88 -1.05 -1.63
C THR A 75 2.67 -2.35 -1.79
N THR A 76 2.17 -3.43 -1.16
CA THR A 76 2.80 -4.74 -1.28
C THR A 76 1.75 -5.84 -1.26
N PHE A 77 1.79 -6.69 -2.27
CA PHE A 77 0.94 -7.87 -2.35
C PHE A 77 1.52 -9.03 -1.52
N SER A 78 2.82 -9.27 -1.63
CA SER A 78 3.47 -10.39 -0.95
C SER A 78 3.33 -10.32 0.57
N SER A 79 3.54 -9.15 1.18
CA SER A 79 3.40 -8.99 2.63
C SER A 79 1.94 -9.11 3.09
N ALA A 80 0.98 -8.77 2.23
CA ALA A 80 -0.44 -8.93 2.54
C ALA A 80 -0.83 -10.40 2.78
N PHE A 81 -0.10 -11.33 2.17
CA PHE A 81 -0.31 -12.77 2.33
C PHE A 81 0.73 -13.45 3.22
N ALA A 82 1.97 -12.94 3.25
CA ALA A 82 3.04 -13.51 4.09
C ALA A 82 2.71 -13.39 5.58
N VAL A 83 2.19 -12.24 6.03
CA VAL A 83 1.83 -12.05 7.44
C VAL A 83 0.69 -12.98 7.87
N PRO A 84 -0.44 -13.09 7.13
CA PRO A 84 -1.46 -14.10 7.45
C PRO A 84 -0.91 -15.54 7.45
N ALA A 85 -0.02 -15.88 6.51
CA ALA A 85 0.58 -17.21 6.46
C ALA A 85 1.40 -17.53 7.72
N LEU A 86 2.14 -16.54 8.24
CA LEU A 86 2.88 -16.68 9.49
C LEU A 86 1.93 -16.85 10.69
N LEU A 87 0.83 -16.12 10.72
CA LEU A 87 -0.19 -16.24 11.77
C LEU A 87 -0.87 -17.61 11.75
N GLN A 88 -1.08 -18.20 10.56
CA GLN A 88 -1.57 -19.57 10.44
C GLN A 88 -0.65 -20.57 11.11
N ARG A 89 0.68 -20.43 10.90
CA ARG A 89 1.68 -21.30 11.53
C ARG A 89 1.66 -21.20 13.06
N GLU A 90 1.28 -20.04 13.59
CA GLU A 90 1.15 -19.80 15.03
C GLU A 90 -0.26 -20.14 15.56
N HIS A 91 -1.11 -20.80 14.78
CA HIS A 91 -2.49 -21.17 15.10
C HIS A 91 -3.44 -19.98 15.36
N HIS A 92 -3.15 -18.82 14.79
CA HIS A 92 -4.04 -17.64 14.84
C HIS A 92 -4.91 -17.54 13.58
N TRP A 93 -5.69 -18.59 13.31
CA TRP A 93 -6.47 -18.75 12.07
C TRP A 93 -7.50 -17.64 11.86
N GLY A 94 -8.26 -17.30 12.90
CA GLY A 94 -9.28 -16.25 12.81
C GLY A 94 -8.69 -14.89 12.49
N TYR A 95 -7.56 -14.59 13.10
CA TYR A 95 -6.83 -13.32 12.86
C TYR A 95 -6.24 -13.28 11.45
N ALA A 96 -5.67 -14.40 10.99
CA ALA A 96 -5.15 -14.52 9.62
C ALA A 96 -6.26 -14.32 8.59
N ALA A 97 -7.41 -14.97 8.77
CA ALA A 97 -8.57 -14.82 7.88
C ALA A 97 -9.08 -13.36 7.87
N ALA A 98 -9.12 -12.71 9.03
CA ALA A 98 -9.52 -11.31 9.13
C ALA A 98 -8.60 -10.39 8.32
N LEU A 99 -7.29 -10.61 8.37
CA LEU A 99 -6.32 -9.81 7.60
C LEU A 99 -6.46 -10.03 6.10
N VAL A 100 -6.65 -11.28 5.66
CA VAL A 100 -6.81 -11.62 4.23
C VAL A 100 -8.06 -10.95 3.65
N VAL A 101 -9.14 -10.89 4.42
CA VAL A 101 -10.39 -10.24 3.99
C VAL A 101 -10.29 -8.71 4.14
N ALA A 102 -9.75 -8.23 5.24
CA ALA A 102 -9.68 -6.80 5.53
C ALA A 102 -8.80 -6.04 4.54
N THR A 103 -7.66 -6.62 4.13
CA THR A 103 -6.71 -5.92 3.25
C THR A 103 -7.36 -5.46 1.93
N PRO A 104 -7.98 -6.35 1.12
CA PRO A 104 -8.61 -5.90 -0.13
C PRO A 104 -9.81 -4.98 0.11
N VAL A 105 -10.61 -5.22 1.14
CA VAL A 105 -11.77 -4.37 1.46
C VAL A 105 -11.30 -2.95 1.81
N VAL A 106 -10.32 -2.83 2.68
CA VAL A 106 -9.75 -1.52 3.08
C VAL A 106 -9.11 -0.83 1.88
N CYS A 107 -8.39 -1.57 1.04
CA CYS A 107 -7.74 -1.01 -0.15
C CYS A 107 -8.77 -0.45 -1.16
N VAL A 108 -9.84 -1.19 -1.43
CA VAL A 108 -10.92 -0.73 -2.32
C VAL A 108 -11.60 0.51 -1.75
N ALA A 109 -11.93 0.49 -0.45
CA ALA A 109 -12.53 1.64 0.23
C ALA A 109 -11.60 2.84 0.22
N ALA A 110 -10.31 2.65 0.47
CA ALA A 110 -9.31 3.72 0.45
C ALA A 110 -9.15 4.31 -0.95
N PHE A 111 -9.13 3.48 -1.99
CA PHE A 111 -9.07 3.94 -3.38
C PHE A 111 -10.29 4.78 -3.74
N ALA A 112 -11.49 4.32 -3.40
CA ALA A 112 -12.73 5.06 -3.63
C ALA A 112 -12.75 6.38 -2.88
N LEU A 113 -12.31 6.38 -1.62
CA LEU A 113 -12.21 7.59 -0.81
C LEU A 113 -11.19 8.58 -1.39
N GLY A 114 -10.05 8.10 -1.85
CA GLY A 114 -9.05 8.92 -2.52
C GLY A 114 -9.59 9.59 -3.76
N GLY A 115 -10.38 8.85 -4.55
CA GLY A 115 -11.04 9.39 -5.74
C GLY A 115 -12.10 10.45 -5.44
N SER A 116 -12.72 10.41 -4.26
CA SER A 116 -13.72 11.39 -3.85
C SER A 116 -13.13 12.69 -3.28
N LEU A 117 -11.85 12.68 -2.92
CA LEU A 117 -11.14 13.86 -2.43
C LEU A 117 -10.75 14.79 -3.59
#